data_0635a5b9c16c7512ec802f10d961e7c4
#
_entry.id   0635a5b9c16c7512ec802f10d961e7c4
#
_cell.length_a   1.000
_cell.length_b   1.000
_cell.length_c   1.000
_cell.angle_alpha   90.00
_cell.angle_beta   90.00
_cell.angle_gamma   90.00
#
_symmetry.space_group_name_H-M   'P 1'
#
loop_
_entity.id
_entity.type
_entity.pdbx_description
1 polymer ?
#
loop_
_entity_poly.entity_id
_entity_poly.type
_entity_poly.pdbx_seq_one_letter_code
_entity_poly.pdbx_strand_id
1 'polypeptide(L)'
;GLQPAAPVPTKEERLAFTVRLVRSRADLDKAVTIRHAAYARHMPEFAEKLRQAEALDTEPGVVVLLAESKLDGTPLGTLRIQSNAHMPLKVEQSVTLPRWLRDRPLAEVSRLGIVGGTTGRLVKTVLIKAAFQYCEQDGIEWAIVAARAPLDRDYDRLMFEDLFPEQGFIPMRH
;
A
#
# COMPACT_ATOMS: atom_id res chain seq x y z
N GLY A 1 43.88 -19.43 -4.57
CA GLY A 1 42.50 -19.82 -4.30
C GLY A 1 41.53 -18.94 -5.08
N LEU A 2 40.58 -19.58 -5.74
CA LEU A 2 39.53 -18.87 -6.46
C LEU A 2 38.67 -18.09 -5.48
N GLN A 3 38.56 -16.77 -5.68
CA GLN A 3 37.62 -15.99 -4.92
C GLN A 3 36.19 -16.37 -5.33
N PRO A 4 35.27 -16.49 -4.37
CA PRO A 4 33.87 -16.75 -4.73
C PRO A 4 33.34 -15.59 -5.58
N ALA A 5 32.58 -15.91 -6.60
CA ALA A 5 31.92 -14.91 -7.43
C ALA A 5 31.02 -14.02 -6.56
N ALA A 6 30.99 -12.70 -6.83
CA ALA A 6 30.07 -11.81 -6.17
C ALA A 6 28.64 -12.29 -6.41
N PRO A 7 27.76 -12.24 -5.39
CA PRO A 7 26.37 -12.63 -5.59
C PRO A 7 25.71 -11.74 -6.63
N VAL A 8 24.88 -12.33 -7.47
CA VAL A 8 24.09 -11.57 -8.45
C VAL A 8 23.04 -10.75 -7.68
N PRO A 9 22.92 -9.43 -7.93
CA PRO A 9 21.94 -8.61 -7.25
C PRO A 9 20.51 -9.15 -7.46
N THR A 10 19.72 -9.12 -6.42
CA THR A 10 18.29 -9.45 -6.52
C THR A 10 17.58 -8.41 -7.40
N LYS A 11 16.38 -8.75 -7.85
CA LYS A 11 15.58 -7.84 -8.66
C LYS A 11 15.31 -6.52 -7.92
N GLU A 12 15.08 -6.60 -6.61
CA GLU A 12 14.84 -5.46 -5.73
C GLU A 12 16.09 -4.59 -5.57
N GLU A 13 17.27 -5.19 -5.51
CA GLU A 13 18.55 -4.48 -5.39
C GLU A 13 18.86 -3.65 -6.63
N ARG A 14 18.32 -4.02 -7.79
CA ARG A 14 18.49 -3.30 -9.06
C ARG A 14 17.51 -2.16 -9.25
N LEU A 15 16.51 -2.05 -8.40
CA LEU A 15 15.54 -0.97 -8.50
C LEU A 15 16.18 0.36 -8.13
N ALA A 16 15.71 1.43 -8.77
CA ALA A 16 16.16 2.78 -8.49
C ALA A 16 15.53 3.37 -7.21
N PHE A 17 14.73 2.59 -6.52
CA PHE A 17 14.03 3.02 -5.30
C PHE A 17 13.98 1.88 -4.29
N THR A 18 13.74 2.25 -3.03
CA THR A 18 13.50 1.32 -1.94
C THR A 18 12.07 1.42 -1.47
N VAL A 19 11.53 0.32 -0.94
CA VAL A 19 10.24 0.30 -0.24
C VAL A 19 10.48 -0.13 1.20
N ARG A 20 9.97 0.64 2.14
CA ARG A 20 10.15 0.37 3.57
C ARG A 20 8.97 0.84 4.39
N LEU A 21 8.88 0.32 5.61
CA LEU A 21 7.91 0.78 6.59
C LEU A 21 8.28 2.18 7.08
N VAL A 22 7.27 3.03 7.21
CA VAL A 22 7.41 4.33 7.88
C VAL A 22 7.61 4.09 9.37
N ARG A 23 8.68 4.64 9.94
CA ARG A 23 9.05 4.44 11.35
C ARG A 23 9.33 5.73 12.10
N SER A 24 9.24 6.87 11.42
CA SER A 24 9.51 8.18 12.02
C SER A 24 8.52 9.21 11.52
N ARG A 25 8.43 10.33 12.21
CA ARG A 25 7.61 11.45 11.75
C ARG A 25 8.08 11.99 10.41
N ALA A 26 9.39 12.07 10.21
CA ALA A 26 9.96 12.53 8.95
C ALA A 26 9.55 11.62 7.78
N ASP A 27 9.57 10.31 8.00
CA ASP A 27 9.11 9.34 6.99
C ASP A 27 7.62 9.49 6.72
N LEU A 28 6.83 9.69 7.74
CA LEU A 28 5.38 9.88 7.59
C LEU A 28 5.09 11.15 6.79
N ASP A 29 5.82 12.21 7.04
CA ASP A 29 5.67 13.46 6.29
C ASP A 29 5.97 13.26 4.80
N LYS A 30 6.98 12.47 4.45
CA LYS A 30 7.26 12.09 3.07
C LYS A 30 6.11 11.31 2.44
N ALA A 31 5.58 10.34 3.16
CA ALA A 31 4.43 9.54 2.69
C ALA A 31 3.20 10.43 2.49
N VAL A 32 2.94 11.33 3.41
CA VAL A 32 1.82 12.29 3.31
C VAL A 32 1.99 13.20 2.09
N THR A 33 3.20 13.66 1.82
CA THR A 33 3.50 14.51 0.67
C THR A 33 3.15 13.83 -0.65
N ILE A 34 3.59 12.59 -0.86
CA ILE A 34 3.30 11.87 -2.10
C ILE A 34 1.82 11.45 -2.16
N ARG A 35 1.23 11.09 -1.05
CA ARG A 35 -0.21 10.79 -0.95
C ARG A 35 -1.03 11.98 -1.39
N HIS A 36 -0.78 13.15 -0.80
CA HIS A 36 -1.50 14.37 -1.14
C HIS A 36 -1.34 14.72 -2.62
N ALA A 37 -0.12 14.72 -3.14
CA ALA A 37 0.14 15.06 -4.54
C ALA A 37 -0.59 14.13 -5.50
N ALA A 38 -0.59 12.83 -5.21
CA ALA A 38 -1.26 11.84 -6.04
C ALA A 38 -2.78 12.01 -6.03
N TYR A 39 -3.38 12.20 -4.87
CA TYR A 39 -4.82 12.39 -4.75
C TYR A 39 -5.25 13.73 -5.37
N ALA A 40 -4.44 14.77 -5.26
CA ALA A 40 -4.75 16.08 -5.84
C ALA A 40 -4.92 16.05 -7.36
N ARG A 41 -4.21 15.14 -8.04
CA ARG A 41 -4.33 14.99 -9.50
C ARG A 41 -5.69 14.45 -9.95
N HIS A 42 -6.34 13.65 -9.11
CA HIS A 42 -7.54 12.91 -9.48
C HIS A 42 -8.76 13.29 -8.65
N MET A 43 -8.55 13.72 -7.41
CA MET A 43 -9.61 13.97 -6.44
C MET A 43 -9.26 15.18 -5.59
N PRO A 44 -9.23 16.39 -6.19
CA PRO A 44 -8.71 17.58 -5.51
C PRO A 44 -9.47 17.95 -4.22
N GLU A 45 -10.78 17.74 -4.18
CA GLU A 45 -11.55 18.04 -2.96
C GLU A 45 -11.20 17.09 -1.82
N PHE A 46 -11.06 15.81 -2.12
CA PHE A 46 -10.65 14.83 -1.12
C PHE A 46 -9.21 15.05 -0.67
N ALA A 47 -8.33 15.47 -1.59
CA ALA A 47 -6.93 15.72 -1.29
C ALA A 47 -6.75 16.78 -0.21
N GLU A 48 -7.67 17.73 -0.08
CA GLU A 48 -7.60 18.74 0.98
C GLU A 48 -7.56 18.11 2.38
N LYS A 49 -8.25 17.00 2.57
CA LYS A 49 -8.25 16.26 3.84
C LYS A 49 -6.95 15.48 4.07
N LEU A 50 -6.12 15.36 3.04
CA LEU A 50 -4.88 14.58 3.07
C LEU A 50 -3.62 15.45 3.11
N ARG A 51 -3.74 16.75 3.36
CA ARG A 51 -2.58 17.64 3.44
C ARG A 51 -1.67 17.31 4.62
N GLN A 52 -2.23 16.72 5.64
CA GLN A 52 -1.51 16.29 6.83
C GLN A 52 -1.77 14.83 7.11
N ALA A 53 -0.96 14.23 7.97
CA ALA A 53 -1.19 12.87 8.43
C ALA A 53 -2.58 12.74 9.04
N GLU A 54 -3.21 11.61 8.77
CA GLU A 54 -4.48 11.25 9.38
C GLU A 54 -4.25 10.57 10.73
N ALA A 55 -5.20 10.70 11.65
CA ALA A 55 -5.09 10.04 12.95
C ALA A 55 -4.85 8.53 12.83
N LEU A 56 -5.49 7.90 11.84
CA LEU A 56 -5.36 6.47 11.60
C LEU A 56 -3.92 6.05 11.27
N ASP A 57 -3.12 6.93 10.66
CA ASP A 57 -1.74 6.60 10.25
C ASP A 57 -0.85 6.14 11.41
N THR A 58 -1.16 6.54 12.63
CA THR A 58 -0.35 6.22 13.82
C THR A 58 -1.06 5.32 14.83
N GLU A 59 -2.22 4.78 14.45
CA GLU A 59 -2.96 3.87 15.33
C GLU A 59 -2.34 2.48 15.37
N PRO A 60 -2.49 1.74 16.49
CA PRO A 60 -2.06 0.34 16.56
C PRO A 60 -2.70 -0.49 15.44
N GLY A 61 -1.92 -1.38 14.85
CA GLY A 61 -2.40 -2.22 13.75
C GLY A 61 -2.39 -1.53 12.40
N VAL A 62 -1.85 -0.33 12.32
CA VAL A 62 -1.74 0.44 11.07
C VAL A 62 -0.27 0.66 10.75
N VAL A 63 0.10 0.38 9.51
CA VAL A 63 1.43 0.69 8.99
C VAL A 63 1.31 1.44 7.67
N VAL A 64 2.32 2.25 7.39
CA VAL A 64 2.43 2.99 6.14
C VAL A 64 3.71 2.53 5.45
N LEU A 65 3.61 2.22 4.17
CA LEU A 65 4.77 1.94 3.32
C LEU A 65 5.16 3.19 2.54
N LEU A 66 6.45 3.36 2.36
CA LEU A 66 7.03 4.46 1.60
C LEU A 66 8.00 3.91 0.57
N ALA A 67 7.78 4.29 -0.69
CA ALA A 67 8.76 4.09 -1.75
C ALA A 67 9.51 5.40 -1.97
N GLU A 68 10.82 5.34 -1.94
CA GLU A 68 11.64 6.54 -2.14
C GLU A 68 12.82 6.26 -3.06
N SER A 69 13.23 7.28 -3.81
CA SER A 69 14.35 7.20 -4.73
C SER A 69 15.64 6.92 -3.96
N LYS A 70 16.45 5.99 -4.48
CA LYS A 70 17.78 5.72 -3.96
C LYS A 70 18.73 6.88 -4.21
N LEU A 71 18.46 7.67 -5.24
CA LEU A 71 19.34 8.77 -5.66
C LEU A 71 19.30 9.93 -4.66
N ASP A 72 18.11 10.36 -4.26
CA ASP A 72 17.93 11.60 -3.49
C ASP A 72 16.89 11.49 -2.37
N GLY A 73 16.30 10.32 -2.16
CA GLY A 73 15.28 10.14 -1.14
C GLY A 73 13.93 10.76 -1.48
N THR A 74 13.71 11.19 -2.71
CA THR A 74 12.40 11.72 -3.12
C THR A 74 11.33 10.68 -2.95
N PRO A 75 10.18 11.00 -2.32
CA PRO A 75 9.08 10.06 -2.20
C PRO A 75 8.45 9.79 -3.56
N LEU A 76 8.28 8.52 -3.89
CA LEU A 76 7.74 8.07 -5.17
C LEU A 76 6.38 7.40 -5.03
N GLY A 77 6.06 6.88 -3.86
CA GLY A 77 4.80 6.23 -3.62
C GLY A 77 4.59 5.85 -2.18
N THR A 78 3.34 5.60 -1.83
CA THR A 78 2.94 5.21 -0.49
C THR A 78 1.63 4.42 -0.54
N LEU A 79 1.41 3.63 0.49
CA LEU A 79 0.11 3.04 0.80
C LEU A 79 0.01 2.81 2.30
N ARG A 80 -1.20 2.56 2.77
CA ARG A 80 -1.47 2.27 4.18
C ARG A 80 -2.11 0.89 4.30
N ILE A 81 -1.69 0.15 5.31
CA ILE A 81 -2.25 -1.16 5.64
C ILE A 81 -2.80 -1.09 7.06
N GLN A 82 -4.07 -1.39 7.21
CA GLN A 82 -4.71 -1.52 8.52
C GLN A 82 -5.14 -2.97 8.72
N SER A 83 -4.71 -3.58 9.83
CA SER A 83 -5.22 -4.89 10.24
C SER A 83 -6.42 -4.73 11.16
N ASN A 84 -7.25 -5.77 11.26
CA ASN A 84 -8.38 -5.77 12.18
C ASN A 84 -8.02 -6.31 13.58
N ALA A 85 -6.74 -6.45 13.89
CA ALA A 85 -6.29 -7.00 15.15
C ALA A 85 -6.62 -6.13 16.36
N HIS A 86 -6.70 -4.82 16.18
CA HIS A 86 -6.91 -3.85 17.26
C HIS A 86 -8.26 -3.13 17.19
N MET A 87 -8.78 -2.94 15.98
CA MET A 87 -10.09 -2.32 15.76
C MET A 87 -10.70 -2.85 14.45
N PRO A 88 -12.02 -2.86 14.33
CA PRO A 88 -12.64 -3.27 13.08
C PRO A 88 -12.24 -2.37 11.91
N LEU A 89 -12.13 -2.96 10.72
CA LEU A 89 -11.90 -2.21 9.50
C LEU A 89 -13.16 -1.43 9.10
N LYS A 90 -12.99 -0.36 8.34
CA LYS A 90 -14.14 0.39 7.82
C LYS A 90 -15.07 -0.49 7.01
N VAL A 91 -14.52 -1.42 6.24
CA VAL A 91 -15.33 -2.35 5.44
C VAL A 91 -16.18 -3.24 6.33
N GLU A 92 -15.70 -3.67 7.48
CA GLU A 92 -16.47 -4.47 8.45
C GLU A 92 -17.63 -3.68 9.04
N GLN A 93 -17.48 -2.37 9.16
CA GLN A 93 -18.52 -1.46 9.68
C GLN A 93 -19.52 -1.04 8.62
N SER A 94 -19.10 -0.98 7.36
CA SER A 94 -19.90 -0.45 6.25
C SER A 94 -20.68 -1.52 5.50
N VAL A 95 -20.19 -2.75 5.48
CA VAL A 95 -20.73 -3.85 4.67
C VAL A 95 -20.79 -5.11 5.52
N THR A 96 -21.82 -5.90 5.33
CA THR A 96 -21.86 -7.25 5.92
C THR A 96 -20.93 -8.16 5.12
N LEU A 97 -19.85 -8.58 5.74
CA LEU A 97 -18.89 -9.49 5.10
C LEU A 97 -19.50 -10.90 4.95
N PRO A 98 -19.10 -11.63 3.91
CA PRO A 98 -19.43 -13.05 3.80
C PRO A 98 -18.99 -13.81 5.06
N ARG A 99 -19.74 -14.87 5.41
CA ARG A 99 -19.46 -15.65 6.61
C ARG A 99 -18.02 -16.17 6.65
N TRP A 100 -17.47 -16.54 5.50
CA TRP A 100 -16.11 -17.06 5.41
C TRP A 100 -14.99 -16.04 5.64
N LEU A 101 -15.33 -14.73 5.64
CA LEU A 101 -14.40 -13.67 5.99
C LEU A 101 -14.56 -13.16 7.42
N ARG A 102 -15.70 -13.47 8.06
CA ARG A 102 -15.94 -12.96 9.41
C ARG A 102 -14.99 -13.60 10.41
N ASP A 103 -14.55 -12.79 11.37
CA ASP A 103 -13.69 -13.21 12.48
C ASP A 103 -12.34 -13.78 12.06
N ARG A 104 -11.91 -13.43 10.83
CA ARG A 104 -10.60 -13.82 10.34
C ARG A 104 -9.62 -12.64 10.42
N PRO A 105 -8.30 -12.91 10.46
CA PRO A 105 -7.31 -11.86 10.33
C PRO A 105 -7.38 -11.20 8.95
N LEU A 106 -7.84 -9.95 8.92
CA LEU A 106 -8.05 -9.17 7.72
C LEU A 106 -7.18 -7.92 7.74
N ALA A 107 -6.84 -7.43 6.56
CA ALA A 107 -6.25 -6.11 6.40
C ALA A 107 -6.96 -5.33 5.30
N GLU A 108 -6.96 -4.02 5.44
CA GLU A 108 -7.42 -3.10 4.42
C GLU A 108 -6.23 -2.32 3.91
N VAL A 109 -6.03 -2.34 2.59
CA VAL A 109 -5.00 -1.55 1.90
C VAL A 109 -5.69 -0.32 1.33
N SER A 110 -5.19 0.85 1.67
CA SER A 110 -5.79 2.13 1.31
C SER A 110 -4.74 3.20 1.12
N ARG A 111 -5.17 4.38 0.73
CA ARG A 111 -4.31 5.57 0.60
C ARG A 111 -3.11 5.33 -0.32
N LEU A 112 -3.32 4.60 -1.40
CA LEU A 112 -2.29 4.44 -2.42
C LEU A 112 -2.09 5.76 -3.15
N GLY A 113 -0.88 6.27 -3.11
CA GLY A 113 -0.48 7.47 -3.83
C GLY A 113 0.85 7.24 -4.52
N ILE A 114 0.91 7.50 -5.82
CA ILE A 114 2.06 7.14 -6.66
C ILE A 114 2.40 8.32 -7.59
N VAL A 115 3.68 8.54 -7.83
CA VAL A 115 4.10 9.45 -8.90
C VAL A 115 3.55 8.99 -10.24
N GLY A 116 3.36 9.91 -11.17
CA GLY A 116 2.88 9.58 -12.50
C GLY A 116 3.94 8.91 -13.38
N GLY A 117 3.50 8.44 -14.55
CA GLY A 117 4.38 7.91 -15.58
C GLY A 117 4.81 6.46 -15.40
N THR A 118 5.82 6.07 -16.18
CA THR A 118 6.33 4.69 -16.19
C THR A 118 6.94 4.27 -14.87
N THR A 119 7.68 5.16 -14.21
CA THR A 119 8.24 4.92 -12.88
C THR A 119 7.13 4.61 -11.88
N GLY A 120 6.04 5.35 -11.94
CA GLY A 120 4.91 5.14 -11.04
C GLY A 120 4.29 3.75 -11.16
N ARG A 121 4.19 3.21 -12.36
CA ARG A 121 3.67 1.85 -12.56
C ARG A 121 4.53 0.79 -11.88
N LEU A 122 5.84 0.92 -11.99
CA LEU A 122 6.77 0.01 -11.33
C LEU A 122 6.71 0.17 -9.80
N VAL A 123 6.69 1.40 -9.33
CA VAL A 123 6.57 1.70 -7.89
C VAL A 123 5.29 1.09 -7.32
N LYS A 124 4.17 1.26 -8.01
CA LYS A 124 2.89 0.68 -7.60
C LYS A 124 2.96 -0.84 -7.46
N THR A 125 3.51 -1.51 -8.47
CA THR A 125 3.65 -2.96 -8.46
C THR A 125 4.49 -3.43 -7.27
N VAL A 126 5.62 -2.78 -7.02
CA VAL A 126 6.51 -3.17 -5.92
C VAL A 126 5.88 -2.87 -4.57
N LEU A 127 5.21 -1.73 -4.42
CA LEU A 127 4.49 -1.39 -3.19
C LEU A 127 3.40 -2.43 -2.85
N ILE A 128 2.65 -2.85 -3.83
CA ILE A 128 1.58 -3.82 -3.61
C ILE A 128 2.14 -5.19 -3.26
N LYS A 129 3.23 -5.60 -3.91
CA LYS A 129 3.94 -6.83 -3.52
C LYS A 129 4.46 -6.74 -2.09
N ALA A 130 5.02 -5.61 -1.71
CA ALA A 130 5.49 -5.39 -0.35
C ALA A 130 4.36 -5.44 0.67
N ALA A 131 3.21 -4.88 0.34
CA ALA A 131 2.01 -4.97 1.18
C ALA A 131 1.55 -6.42 1.36
N PHE A 132 1.56 -7.20 0.30
CA PHE A 132 1.22 -8.62 0.35
C PHE A 132 2.19 -9.40 1.26
N GLN A 133 3.48 -9.17 1.10
CA GLN A 133 4.49 -9.80 1.94
C GLN A 133 4.33 -9.42 3.41
N TYR A 134 4.05 -8.15 3.68
CA TYR A 134 3.78 -7.68 5.04
C TYR A 134 2.59 -8.43 5.65
N CYS A 135 1.50 -8.53 4.90
CA CYS A 135 0.30 -9.24 5.36
C CYS A 135 0.58 -10.71 5.66
N GLU A 136 1.32 -11.40 4.79
CA GLU A 136 1.70 -12.79 5.03
C GLU A 136 2.53 -12.95 6.31
N GLN A 137 3.51 -12.09 6.51
CA GLN A 137 4.38 -12.14 7.69
C GLN A 137 3.63 -11.82 8.99
N ASP A 138 2.59 -11.01 8.90
CA ASP A 138 1.78 -10.61 10.05
C ASP A 138 0.59 -11.55 10.30
N GLY A 139 0.51 -12.66 9.58
CA GLY A 139 -0.54 -13.65 9.77
C GLY A 139 -1.91 -13.23 9.24
N ILE A 140 -1.95 -12.25 8.36
CA ILE A 140 -3.19 -11.77 7.74
C ILE A 140 -3.57 -12.73 6.62
N GLU A 141 -4.79 -13.25 6.66
CA GLU A 141 -5.28 -14.23 5.69
C GLU A 141 -5.86 -13.60 4.43
N TRP A 142 -6.49 -12.44 4.56
CA TRP A 142 -7.18 -11.77 3.46
C TRP A 142 -6.90 -10.29 3.47
N ALA A 143 -6.66 -9.72 2.31
CA ALA A 143 -6.49 -8.28 2.15
C ALA A 143 -7.66 -7.72 1.33
N ILE A 144 -8.15 -6.58 1.78
CA ILE A 144 -9.24 -5.86 1.16
C ILE A 144 -8.67 -4.55 0.66
N VAL A 145 -8.97 -4.19 -0.58
CA VAL A 145 -8.45 -2.96 -1.17
C VAL A 145 -9.56 -1.92 -1.21
N ALA A 146 -9.29 -0.79 -0.56
CA ALA A 146 -10.15 0.37 -0.65
C ALA A 146 -9.78 1.16 -1.90
N ALA A 147 -10.63 1.10 -2.90
CA ALA A 147 -10.43 1.83 -4.14
C ALA A 147 -11.68 2.64 -4.46
N ARG A 148 -11.48 3.79 -5.06
CA ARG A 148 -12.58 4.65 -5.52
C ARG A 148 -12.77 4.54 -7.01
N ALA A 149 -13.99 4.34 -7.46
CA ALA A 149 -14.35 4.47 -8.85
C ALA A 149 -14.30 5.97 -9.24
N PRO A 150 -13.90 6.33 -10.46
CA PRO A 150 -13.52 5.49 -11.59
C PRO A 150 -12.02 5.19 -11.70
N LEU A 151 -11.22 5.55 -10.72
CA LEU A 151 -9.76 5.43 -10.75
C LEU A 151 -9.28 3.98 -10.83
N ASP A 152 -10.13 3.05 -10.58
CA ASP A 152 -9.78 1.72 -10.13
C ASP A 152 -10.26 0.58 -11.04
N ARG A 153 -10.91 0.86 -12.18
CA ARG A 153 -11.37 -0.23 -13.04
C ARG A 153 -10.25 -1.17 -13.48
N ASP A 154 -9.17 -0.61 -14.02
CA ASP A 154 -8.02 -1.40 -14.41
C ASP A 154 -7.20 -1.81 -13.19
N TYR A 155 -7.17 -0.97 -12.19
CA TYR A 155 -6.50 -1.15 -10.92
C TYR A 155 -7.09 -2.34 -10.15
N ASP A 156 -8.42 -2.38 -9.97
CA ASP A 156 -9.10 -3.48 -9.30
C ASP A 156 -8.77 -4.81 -9.96
N ARG A 157 -8.90 -4.87 -11.28
CA ARG A 157 -8.68 -6.10 -12.02
C ARG A 157 -7.25 -6.59 -11.90
N LEU A 158 -6.26 -5.70 -12.06
CA LEU A 158 -4.85 -6.05 -11.93
C LEU A 158 -4.52 -6.53 -10.52
N MET A 159 -5.06 -5.87 -9.51
CA MET A 159 -4.82 -6.27 -8.13
C MET A 159 -5.44 -7.62 -7.80
N PHE A 160 -6.65 -7.87 -8.24
CA PHE A 160 -7.32 -9.14 -7.99
C PHE A 160 -6.65 -10.31 -8.71
N GLU A 161 -6.27 -10.12 -9.97
CA GLU A 161 -5.77 -11.22 -10.79
C GLU A 161 -4.30 -11.51 -10.55
N ASP A 162 -3.46 -10.46 -10.36
CA ASP A 162 -2.00 -10.62 -10.34
C ASP A 162 -1.41 -10.77 -8.94
N LEU A 163 -2.05 -10.19 -7.93
CA LEU A 163 -1.44 -10.08 -6.61
C LEU A 163 -1.97 -11.06 -5.59
N PHE A 164 -3.21 -11.45 -5.72
CA PHE A 164 -3.86 -12.37 -4.79
C PHE A 164 -4.59 -13.48 -5.56
N PRO A 165 -3.90 -14.22 -6.43
CA PRO A 165 -4.56 -15.18 -7.31
C PRO A 165 -5.26 -16.32 -6.57
N GLU A 166 -4.80 -16.65 -5.36
CA GLU A 166 -5.35 -17.73 -4.55
C GLU A 166 -6.11 -17.22 -3.33
N GLN A 167 -5.97 -15.95 -3.02
CA GLN A 167 -6.67 -15.30 -1.93
C GLN A 167 -7.66 -14.32 -2.52
N GLY A 168 -8.87 -14.32 -2.07
CA GLY A 168 -9.81 -13.33 -2.50
C GLY A 168 -9.52 -11.98 -1.86
N PHE A 169 -9.94 -10.93 -2.50
CA PHE A 169 -10.09 -9.67 -1.81
C PHE A 169 -11.26 -8.88 -2.38
N ILE A 170 -11.80 -8.00 -1.55
CA ILE A 170 -13.05 -7.31 -1.82
C ILE A 170 -12.72 -5.83 -2.03
N PRO A 171 -12.97 -5.27 -3.22
CA PRO A 171 -12.79 -3.84 -3.42
C PRO A 171 -13.88 -3.06 -2.70
N MET A 172 -13.49 -2.00 -2.01
CA MET A 172 -14.44 -1.02 -1.51
C MET A 172 -14.66 0.04 -2.58
N ARG A 173 -15.91 0.30 -2.88
CA ARG A 173 -16.30 1.36 -3.81
C ARG A 173 -17.03 2.44 -3.03
N HIS A 174 -16.60 3.66 -3.27
CA HIS A 174 -17.18 4.84 -2.64
C HIS A 174 -17.98 5.65 -3.65
#